data_0a13aced1353454cac0396836cc74f2b
#
_entry.id   0a13aced1353454cac0396836cc74f2b
#
_cell.length_a   1.000
_cell.length_b   1.000
_cell.length_c   1.000
_cell.angle_alpha   90.00
_cell.angle_beta   90.00
_cell.angle_gamma   90.00
#
_symmetry.space_group_name_H-M   'P 1'
#
loop_
_entity.id
_entity.type
_entity.pdbx_description
1 polymer ?
#
loop_
_entity_poly.entity_id
_entity_poly.type
_entity_poly.pdbx_seq_one_letter_code
_entity_poly.pdbx_strand_id
1 'polypeptide(L)'
;GFDVLQIDLLGCGDSAGDFADASWSAWQNDVMLGYQWLRSQSQAPLTLWGLRAGCLLAKGAAANLPEPVNFIFWQPVISGKQHWQQFMRLKAVAELASGRGKEILEALRVQLDSGEGVEIAGYGIGQDLVRGLEKSELAPLHGPEGHVAWFELSSRPDGRIAPASSQRIDQWRSAGFAVLATPVEGPAFWQTSEIEEAPQLIESTLAAVRFWQ
;
A
#
# COMPACT_ATOMS: atom_id res chain seq x y z
N GLY A 1 -7.16 13.55 -21.00
CA GLY A 1 -7.88 13.22 -19.76
C GLY A 1 -7.42 11.87 -19.23
N PHE A 2 -7.81 11.54 -18.01
CA PHE A 2 -7.52 10.24 -17.36
C PHE A 2 -8.84 9.58 -17.00
N ASP A 3 -8.94 8.28 -17.23
CA ASP A 3 -10.00 7.47 -16.67
C ASP A 3 -9.47 6.92 -15.34
N VAL A 4 -10.23 7.11 -14.25
CA VAL A 4 -9.84 6.68 -12.90
C VAL A 4 -10.89 5.75 -12.35
N LEU A 5 -10.46 4.57 -11.92
CA LEU A 5 -11.26 3.60 -11.20
C LEU A 5 -10.72 3.49 -9.78
N GLN A 6 -11.54 3.82 -8.80
CA GLN A 6 -11.30 3.53 -7.40
C GLN A 6 -12.16 2.32 -7.01
N ILE A 7 -11.58 1.35 -6.34
CA ILE A 7 -12.26 0.14 -5.90
C ILE A 7 -12.25 0.05 -4.38
N ASP A 8 -13.33 -0.47 -3.82
CA ASP A 8 -13.38 -0.95 -2.44
C ASP A 8 -13.04 -2.44 -2.45
N LEU A 9 -12.06 -2.81 -1.64
CA LEU A 9 -11.61 -4.20 -1.51
C LEU A 9 -12.59 -5.00 -0.65
N LEU A 10 -12.61 -6.33 -0.76
CA LEU A 10 -13.44 -7.21 0.06
C LEU A 10 -13.37 -6.82 1.54
N GLY A 11 -14.51 -6.57 2.15
CA GLY A 11 -14.66 -6.15 3.54
C GLY A 11 -14.28 -4.70 3.82
N CYS A 12 -14.11 -3.85 2.79
CA CYS A 12 -13.81 -2.43 2.92
C CYS A 12 -14.89 -1.59 2.25
N GLY A 13 -15.17 -0.40 2.79
CA GLY A 13 -16.10 0.57 2.21
C GLY A 13 -17.48 -0.02 1.93
N ASP A 14 -17.96 0.11 0.70
CA ASP A 14 -19.25 -0.40 0.24
C ASP A 14 -19.16 -1.83 -0.35
N SER A 15 -17.99 -2.47 -0.31
CA SER A 15 -17.81 -3.84 -0.79
C SER A 15 -18.44 -4.86 0.15
N ALA A 16 -18.81 -6.02 -0.39
CA ALA A 16 -19.41 -7.10 0.39
C ALA A 16 -18.42 -7.76 1.37
N GLY A 17 -18.96 -8.47 2.36
CA GLY A 17 -18.19 -9.22 3.37
C GLY A 17 -17.71 -8.35 4.53
N ASP A 18 -17.14 -9.01 5.52
CA ASP A 18 -16.52 -8.35 6.66
C ASP A 18 -15.00 -8.28 6.46
N PHE A 19 -14.35 -7.30 7.09
CA PHE A 19 -12.89 -7.17 7.03
C PHE A 19 -12.16 -8.42 7.53
N ALA A 20 -12.77 -9.16 8.45
CA ALA A 20 -12.28 -10.44 8.96
C ALA A 20 -12.23 -11.54 7.89
N ASP A 21 -13.06 -11.45 6.84
CA ASP A 21 -13.10 -12.41 5.73
C ASP A 21 -12.02 -12.11 4.67
N ALA A 22 -11.38 -10.94 4.76
CA ALA A 22 -10.39 -10.52 3.78
C ALA A 22 -9.14 -11.41 3.81
N SER A 23 -8.62 -11.70 2.64
CA SER A 23 -7.30 -12.28 2.46
C SER A 23 -6.49 -11.46 1.46
N TRP A 24 -5.17 -11.55 1.54
CA TRP A 24 -4.31 -10.84 0.59
C TRP A 24 -4.56 -11.23 -0.86
N SER A 25 -4.83 -12.52 -1.08
CA SER A 25 -5.18 -13.04 -2.41
C SER A 25 -6.54 -12.57 -2.90
N ALA A 26 -7.53 -12.47 -2.02
CA ALA A 26 -8.84 -11.89 -2.37
C ALA A 26 -8.68 -10.44 -2.81
N TRP A 27 -7.94 -9.63 -2.06
CA TRP A 27 -7.66 -8.25 -2.45
C TRP A 27 -6.90 -8.12 -3.78
N GLN A 28 -5.94 -9.02 -4.05
CA GLN A 28 -5.30 -9.06 -5.36
C GLN A 28 -6.29 -9.39 -6.48
N ASN A 29 -7.23 -10.30 -6.23
CA ASN A 29 -8.30 -10.63 -7.18
C ASN A 29 -9.24 -9.44 -7.41
N ASP A 30 -9.57 -8.67 -6.38
CA ASP A 30 -10.38 -7.45 -6.52
C ASP A 30 -9.68 -6.44 -7.45
N VAL A 31 -8.37 -6.25 -7.30
CA VAL A 31 -7.59 -5.41 -8.21
C VAL A 31 -7.62 -5.96 -9.64
N MET A 32 -7.54 -7.28 -9.81
CA MET A 32 -7.66 -7.93 -11.13
C MET A 32 -9.04 -7.75 -11.77
N LEU A 33 -10.11 -7.81 -10.98
CA LEU A 33 -11.47 -7.52 -11.44
C LEU A 33 -11.60 -6.07 -11.88
N GLY A 34 -11.08 -5.14 -11.08
CA GLY A 34 -11.02 -3.72 -11.44
C GLY A 34 -10.24 -3.49 -12.74
N TYR A 35 -9.09 -4.15 -12.90
CA TYR A 35 -8.31 -4.13 -14.13
C TYR A 35 -9.13 -4.63 -15.34
N GLN A 36 -9.79 -5.78 -15.24
CA GLN A 36 -10.58 -6.36 -16.32
C GLN A 36 -11.71 -5.42 -16.73
N TRP A 37 -12.41 -4.84 -15.76
CA TRP A 37 -13.44 -3.85 -16.02
C TRP A 37 -12.87 -2.62 -16.74
N LEU A 38 -11.78 -2.05 -16.25
CA LEU A 38 -11.14 -0.88 -16.85
C LEU A 38 -10.69 -1.17 -18.28
N ARG A 39 -10.14 -2.35 -18.55
CA ARG A 39 -9.72 -2.77 -19.89
C ARG A 39 -10.89 -2.96 -20.86
N SER A 40 -12.08 -3.27 -20.36
CA SER A 40 -13.29 -3.28 -21.18
C SER A 40 -13.73 -1.89 -21.63
N GLN A 41 -13.29 -0.83 -20.93
CA GLN A 41 -13.64 0.56 -21.21
C GLN A 41 -12.53 1.33 -21.95
N SER A 42 -11.25 1.00 -21.69
CA SER A 42 -10.11 1.79 -22.17
C SER A 42 -8.91 0.92 -22.49
N GLN A 43 -8.18 1.28 -23.56
CA GLN A 43 -6.88 0.68 -23.94
C GLN A 43 -5.70 1.61 -23.63
N ALA A 44 -5.94 2.69 -22.90
CA ALA A 44 -4.88 3.62 -22.49
C ALA A 44 -3.83 2.94 -21.60
N PRO A 45 -2.59 3.45 -21.52
CA PRO A 45 -1.57 2.93 -20.61
C PRO A 45 -2.09 2.82 -19.18
N LEU A 46 -1.84 1.66 -18.54
CA LEU A 46 -2.31 1.36 -17.20
C LEU A 46 -1.39 1.96 -16.15
N THR A 47 -1.98 2.55 -15.13
CA THR A 47 -1.27 2.98 -13.93
C THR A 47 -1.97 2.41 -12.70
N LEU A 48 -1.24 1.73 -11.84
CA LEU A 48 -1.71 1.30 -10.54
C LEU A 48 -1.28 2.30 -9.47
N TRP A 49 -2.25 2.75 -8.69
CA TRP A 49 -2.04 3.76 -7.67
C TRP A 49 -2.32 3.18 -6.28
N GLY A 50 -1.30 3.22 -5.42
CA GLY A 50 -1.40 2.72 -4.06
C GLY A 50 -0.99 3.76 -3.02
N LEU A 51 -1.67 3.70 -1.87
CA LEU A 51 -1.33 4.42 -0.65
C LEU A 51 -0.89 3.40 0.41
N ARG A 52 0.24 3.65 1.07
CA ARG A 52 0.75 2.82 2.17
C ARG A 52 0.89 1.35 1.76
N ALA A 53 0.21 0.43 2.47
CA ALA A 53 0.18 -1.00 2.14
C ALA A 53 -0.48 -1.29 0.78
N GLY A 54 -1.33 -0.39 0.27
CA GLY A 54 -1.89 -0.45 -1.07
C GLY A 54 -0.82 -0.44 -2.18
N CYS A 55 0.38 0.10 -1.91
CA CYS A 55 1.51 0.02 -2.84
C CYS A 55 2.02 -1.42 -3.00
N LEU A 56 2.05 -2.20 -1.91
CA LEU A 56 2.40 -3.62 -1.94
C LEU A 56 1.36 -4.43 -2.70
N LEU A 57 0.09 -4.11 -2.49
CA LEU A 57 -1.03 -4.75 -3.18
C LEU A 57 -0.99 -4.46 -4.67
N ALA A 58 -0.84 -3.21 -5.07
CA ALA A 58 -0.71 -2.78 -6.46
C ALA A 58 0.45 -3.50 -7.17
N LYS A 59 1.63 -3.54 -6.54
CA LYS A 59 2.79 -4.28 -7.07
C LYS A 59 2.52 -5.78 -7.16
N GLY A 60 1.87 -6.37 -6.14
CA GLY A 60 1.53 -7.80 -6.13
C GLY A 60 0.55 -8.16 -7.25
N ALA A 61 -0.48 -7.35 -7.47
CA ALA A 61 -1.43 -7.53 -8.57
C ALA A 61 -0.77 -7.37 -9.94
N ALA A 62 0.10 -6.37 -10.10
CA ALA A 62 0.82 -6.12 -11.35
C ALA A 62 1.66 -7.32 -11.83
N ALA A 63 2.15 -8.15 -10.91
CA ALA A 63 2.91 -9.36 -11.27
C ALA A 63 2.09 -10.38 -12.08
N ASN A 64 0.77 -10.28 -12.05
CA ASN A 64 -0.17 -11.17 -12.75
C ASN A 64 -0.82 -10.49 -13.97
N LEU A 65 -0.47 -9.24 -14.27
CA LEU A 65 -1.01 -8.53 -15.43
C LEU A 65 -0.24 -8.90 -16.70
N PRO A 66 -0.95 -9.02 -17.85
CA PRO A 66 -0.32 -9.41 -19.12
C PRO A 66 0.39 -8.26 -19.85
N GLU A 67 0.44 -7.08 -19.25
CA GLU A 67 0.94 -5.86 -19.87
C GLU A 67 1.81 -5.04 -18.93
N PRO A 68 2.65 -4.13 -19.46
CA PRO A 68 3.40 -3.19 -18.66
C PRO A 68 2.47 -2.26 -17.88
N VAL A 69 2.87 -1.89 -16.67
CA VAL A 69 2.12 -0.97 -15.82
C VAL A 69 3.02 0.11 -15.25
N ASN A 70 2.47 1.31 -15.13
CA ASN A 70 3.06 2.39 -14.36
C ASN A 70 2.56 2.35 -12.92
N PHE A 71 3.30 2.97 -12.03
CA PHE A 71 2.93 3.01 -10.62
C PHE A 71 2.93 4.44 -10.07
N ILE A 72 1.94 4.72 -9.23
CA ILE A 72 1.95 5.87 -8.32
C ILE A 72 1.96 5.31 -6.90
N PHE A 73 3.04 5.58 -6.18
CA PHE A 73 3.21 5.16 -4.80
C PHE A 73 3.16 6.38 -3.88
N TRP A 74 2.11 6.44 -3.06
CA TRP A 74 1.94 7.43 -2.03
C TRP A 74 2.36 6.87 -0.68
N GLN A 75 3.38 7.46 -0.07
CA GLN A 75 3.94 7.05 1.21
C GLN A 75 4.08 5.52 1.32
N PRO A 76 4.79 4.87 0.41
CA PRO A 76 4.75 3.42 0.28
C PRO A 76 5.33 2.69 1.49
N VAL A 77 4.74 1.55 1.78
CA VAL A 77 5.29 0.54 2.67
C VAL A 77 6.26 -0.33 1.85
N ILE A 78 7.48 -0.47 2.32
CA ILE A 78 8.53 -1.24 1.61
C ILE A 78 8.44 -2.74 1.94
N SER A 79 8.15 -3.06 3.21
CA SER A 79 8.04 -4.42 3.72
C SER A 79 6.74 -4.62 4.47
N GLY A 80 5.91 -5.54 4.01
CA GLY A 80 4.66 -5.88 4.66
C GLY A 80 4.86 -6.45 6.06
N LYS A 81 5.94 -7.24 6.26
CA LYS A 81 6.29 -7.77 7.59
C LYS A 81 6.60 -6.65 8.60
N GLN A 82 7.40 -5.66 8.19
CA GLN A 82 7.70 -4.53 9.07
C GLN A 82 6.45 -3.69 9.35
N HIS A 83 5.61 -3.49 8.34
CA HIS A 83 4.35 -2.77 8.48
C HIS A 83 3.39 -3.45 9.46
N TRP A 84 3.21 -4.77 9.32
CA TRP A 84 2.42 -5.56 10.24
C TRP A 84 2.95 -5.48 11.68
N GLN A 85 4.25 -5.59 11.86
CA GLN A 85 4.87 -5.45 13.18
C GLN A 85 4.66 -4.07 13.80
N GLN A 86 4.71 -3.00 13.00
CA GLN A 86 4.39 -1.64 13.46
C GLN A 86 2.93 -1.53 13.86
N PHE A 87 2.02 -2.13 13.08
CA PHE A 87 0.59 -2.11 13.36
C PHE A 87 0.25 -2.87 14.65
N MET A 88 0.82 -4.04 14.87
CA MET A 88 0.67 -4.77 16.14
C MET A 88 1.17 -3.97 17.34
N ARG A 89 2.27 -3.21 17.17
CA ARG A 89 2.78 -2.36 18.27
C ARG A 89 1.79 -1.27 18.68
N LEU A 90 0.94 -0.77 17.80
CA LEU A 90 -0.09 0.19 18.15
C LEU A 90 -1.06 -0.40 19.18
N LYS A 91 -1.48 -1.67 19.02
CA LYS A 91 -2.29 -2.36 20.04
C LYS A 91 -1.53 -2.53 21.34
N ALA A 92 -0.26 -2.94 21.28
CA ALA A 92 0.57 -3.09 22.47
C ALA A 92 0.80 -1.76 23.21
N VAL A 93 0.91 -0.63 22.50
CA VAL A 93 1.07 0.71 23.10
C VAL A 93 -0.19 1.11 23.86
N ALA A 94 -1.37 0.83 23.35
CA ALA A 94 -2.63 1.08 24.06
C ALA A 94 -2.70 0.33 25.41
N GLU A 95 -2.00 -0.80 25.53
CA GLU A 95 -1.92 -1.65 26.71
C GLU A 95 -0.61 -1.46 27.52
N LEU A 96 0.33 -0.66 27.04
CA LEU A 96 1.63 -0.43 27.71
C LEU A 96 1.50 0.21 29.11
N ALA A 97 0.42 0.93 29.36
CA ALA A 97 0.11 1.44 30.71
C ALA A 97 0.01 0.31 31.75
N SER A 98 -0.24 -0.94 31.34
CA SER A 98 -0.33 -2.11 32.19
C SER A 98 0.99 -2.91 32.31
N GLY A 99 2.06 -2.53 31.61
CA GLY A 99 3.35 -3.25 31.58
C GLY A 99 3.36 -4.58 30.81
N ARG A 100 2.24 -4.98 30.20
CA ARG A 100 2.05 -6.29 29.55
C ARG A 100 2.21 -6.32 28.03
N GLY A 101 2.80 -5.28 27.44
CA GLY A 101 2.89 -5.15 25.98
C GLY A 101 3.58 -6.33 25.26
N LYS A 102 4.60 -6.95 25.88
CA LYS A 102 5.28 -8.14 25.29
C LYS A 102 4.40 -9.38 25.31
N GLU A 103 3.69 -9.61 26.40
CA GLU A 103 2.77 -10.75 26.56
C GLU A 103 1.62 -10.67 25.55
N ILE A 104 1.11 -9.47 25.31
CA ILE A 104 0.04 -9.22 24.35
C ILE A 104 0.52 -9.49 22.92
N LEU A 105 1.71 -9.02 22.54
CA LEU A 105 2.28 -9.30 21.22
C LEU A 105 2.50 -10.80 21.00
N GLU A 106 2.94 -11.53 22.01
CA GLU A 106 3.11 -12.97 21.93
C GLU A 106 1.77 -13.69 21.81
N ALA A 107 0.78 -13.31 22.62
CA ALA A 107 -0.57 -13.86 22.56
C ALA A 107 -1.22 -13.65 21.17
N LEU A 108 -1.07 -12.46 20.58
CA LEU A 108 -1.56 -12.17 19.23
C LEU A 108 -0.90 -13.04 18.16
N ARG A 109 0.41 -13.32 18.30
CA ARG A 109 1.13 -14.21 17.38
C ARG A 109 0.64 -15.65 17.50
N VAL A 110 0.53 -16.16 18.74
CA VAL A 110 0.00 -17.51 18.99
C VAL A 110 -1.40 -17.66 18.43
N GLN A 111 -2.27 -16.65 18.63
CA GLN A 111 -3.63 -16.65 18.10
C GLN A 111 -3.64 -16.69 16.57
N LEU A 112 -2.82 -15.86 15.90
CA LEU A 112 -2.68 -15.91 14.44
C LEU A 112 -2.12 -17.23 13.94
N ASP A 113 -1.12 -17.80 14.64
CA ASP A 113 -0.50 -19.06 14.24
C ASP A 113 -1.45 -20.25 14.41
N SER A 114 -2.41 -20.19 15.35
CA SER A 114 -3.48 -21.17 15.48
C SER A 114 -4.56 -21.08 14.40
N GLY A 115 -4.52 -20.06 13.54
CA GLY A 115 -5.53 -19.83 12.49
C GLY A 115 -6.70 -18.96 12.94
N GLU A 116 -6.67 -18.48 14.17
CA GLU A 116 -7.68 -17.56 14.68
C GLU A 116 -7.34 -16.14 14.23
N GLY A 117 -8.38 -15.36 13.85
CA GLY A 117 -8.23 -13.94 13.57
C GLY A 117 -7.92 -13.15 14.84
N VAL A 118 -7.29 -12.01 14.69
CA VAL A 118 -7.01 -11.07 15.80
C VAL A 118 -7.81 -9.79 15.62
N GLU A 119 -8.21 -9.18 16.74
CA GLU A 119 -8.85 -7.87 16.71
C GLU A 119 -7.83 -6.77 17.06
N ILE A 120 -7.68 -5.81 16.15
CA ILE A 120 -6.82 -4.64 16.36
C ILE A 120 -7.61 -3.39 15.98
N ALA A 121 -7.70 -2.44 16.89
CA ALA A 121 -8.40 -1.16 16.69
C ALA A 121 -9.87 -1.32 16.25
N GLY A 122 -10.55 -2.39 16.71
CA GLY A 122 -11.95 -2.68 16.37
C GLY A 122 -12.14 -3.45 15.05
N TYR A 123 -11.05 -3.82 14.37
CA TYR A 123 -11.10 -4.62 13.14
C TYR A 123 -10.64 -6.05 13.41
N GLY A 124 -11.48 -7.02 13.02
CA GLY A 124 -11.09 -8.43 12.94
C GLY A 124 -10.14 -8.64 11.74
N ILE A 125 -8.98 -9.22 11.98
CA ILE A 125 -7.97 -9.43 10.94
C ILE A 125 -7.67 -10.91 10.84
N GLY A 126 -7.97 -11.51 9.68
CA GLY A 126 -7.75 -12.91 9.38
C GLY A 126 -6.27 -13.25 9.16
N GLN A 127 -5.90 -14.49 9.48
CA GLN A 127 -4.54 -15.00 9.31
C GLN A 127 -4.04 -14.90 7.87
N ASP A 128 -4.91 -15.17 6.87
CA ASP A 128 -4.52 -15.17 5.45
C ASP A 128 -4.19 -13.76 4.93
N LEU A 129 -4.86 -12.73 5.46
CA LEU A 129 -4.52 -11.35 5.17
C LEU A 129 -3.12 -11.01 5.73
N VAL A 130 -2.86 -11.37 6.98
CA VAL A 130 -1.57 -11.13 7.64
C VAL A 130 -0.44 -11.86 6.95
N ARG A 131 -0.60 -13.16 6.68
CA ARG A 131 0.42 -13.99 6.01
C ARG A 131 0.76 -13.48 4.61
N GLY A 132 -0.24 -13.06 3.86
CA GLY A 132 -0.04 -12.49 2.53
C GLY A 132 0.67 -11.14 2.59
N LEU A 133 0.25 -10.26 3.50
CA LEU A 133 0.91 -8.98 3.73
C LEU A 133 2.37 -9.18 4.16
N GLU A 134 2.65 -10.04 5.15
CA GLU A 134 4.02 -10.26 5.66
C GLU A 134 5.00 -10.77 4.59
N LYS A 135 4.52 -11.54 3.62
CA LYS A 135 5.32 -12.02 2.47
C LYS A 135 5.53 -10.96 1.40
N SER A 136 4.81 -9.85 1.47
CA SER A 136 4.83 -8.82 0.44
C SER A 136 5.99 -7.86 0.65
N GLU A 137 6.74 -7.63 -0.44
CA GLU A 137 7.86 -6.68 -0.51
C GLU A 137 7.66 -5.77 -1.72
N LEU A 138 7.97 -4.47 -1.57
CA LEU A 138 7.91 -3.51 -2.66
C LEU A 138 9.15 -3.59 -3.57
N ALA A 139 9.60 -4.81 -3.84
CA ALA A 139 10.67 -5.06 -4.78
C ALA A 139 10.19 -4.84 -6.22
N PRO A 140 11.06 -4.40 -7.15
CA PRO A 140 10.68 -4.21 -8.54
C PRO A 140 10.18 -5.51 -9.17
N LEU A 141 9.36 -5.37 -10.20
CA LEU A 141 8.96 -6.48 -11.05
C LEU A 141 10.09 -6.81 -12.02
N HIS A 142 10.13 -8.07 -12.44
CA HIS A 142 10.94 -8.49 -13.58
C HIS A 142 10.07 -8.36 -14.84
N GLY A 143 10.50 -7.57 -15.80
CA GLY A 143 9.75 -7.41 -17.04
C GLY A 143 9.87 -6.03 -17.68
N PRO A 144 8.94 -5.69 -18.56
CA PRO A 144 9.03 -4.48 -19.35
C PRO A 144 9.04 -3.21 -18.49
N GLU A 145 9.80 -2.25 -18.98
CA GLU A 145 10.01 -0.94 -18.41
C GLU A 145 8.69 -0.17 -18.25
N GLY A 146 8.60 0.64 -17.20
CA GLY A 146 7.46 1.50 -16.90
C GLY A 146 7.91 2.71 -16.09
N HIS A 147 6.95 3.54 -15.74
CA HIS A 147 7.18 4.70 -14.89
C HIS A 147 6.74 4.43 -13.46
N VAL A 148 7.49 4.97 -12.51
CA VAL A 148 7.14 4.97 -11.09
C VAL A 148 7.20 6.40 -10.56
N ALA A 149 6.09 6.91 -10.04
CA ALA A 149 6.06 8.13 -9.24
C ALA A 149 6.01 7.74 -7.76
N TRP A 150 7.07 8.07 -7.05
CA TRP A 150 7.25 7.74 -5.63
C TRP A 150 7.19 9.01 -4.80
N PHE A 151 6.17 9.14 -3.96
CA PHE A 151 5.97 10.30 -3.11
C PHE A 151 6.01 9.92 -1.64
N GLU A 152 6.83 10.64 -0.88
CA GLU A 152 6.87 10.56 0.58
C GLU A 152 6.49 11.90 1.19
N LEU A 153 5.47 11.88 2.05
CA LEU A 153 5.01 13.08 2.73
C LEU A 153 5.87 13.37 3.95
N SER A 154 6.14 14.65 4.13
CA SER A 154 6.84 15.18 5.29
C SER A 154 6.12 16.42 5.79
N SER A 155 5.95 16.53 7.11
CA SER A 155 5.47 17.77 7.74
C SER A 155 6.54 18.87 7.77
N ARG A 156 7.74 18.60 7.24
CA ARG A 156 8.87 19.54 7.20
C ARG A 156 9.14 19.97 5.76
N PRO A 157 9.36 21.26 5.52
CA PRO A 157 9.68 21.77 4.16
C PRO A 157 10.98 21.18 3.57
N ASP A 158 11.93 20.79 4.42
CA ASP A 158 13.20 20.14 4.06
C ASP A 158 13.14 18.61 4.07
N GLY A 159 11.91 18.03 3.97
CA GLY A 159 11.67 16.62 3.98
C GLY A 159 12.53 15.88 2.93
N ARG A 160 13.01 14.70 3.30
CA ARG A 160 13.85 13.85 2.43
C ARG A 160 13.24 12.47 2.33
N ILE A 161 13.50 11.83 1.20
CA ILE A 161 13.20 10.41 1.03
C ILE A 161 13.95 9.61 2.10
N ALA A 162 13.24 8.71 2.77
CA ALA A 162 13.84 7.88 3.81
C ALA A 162 14.99 7.00 3.25
N PRO A 163 16.06 6.74 4.00
CA PRO A 163 17.19 5.94 3.49
C PRO A 163 16.80 4.55 2.97
N ALA A 164 15.87 3.87 3.66
CA ALA A 164 15.36 2.56 3.23
C ALA A 164 14.59 2.67 1.90
N SER A 165 13.83 3.74 1.72
CA SER A 165 13.13 4.02 0.46
C SER A 165 14.09 4.35 -0.65
N SER A 166 15.15 5.14 -0.38
CA SER A 166 16.19 5.46 -1.38
C SER A 166 16.82 4.18 -1.93
N GLN A 167 17.17 3.24 -1.06
CA GLN A 167 17.72 1.95 -1.49
C GLN A 167 16.70 1.17 -2.36
N ARG A 168 15.42 1.19 -2.02
CA ARG A 168 14.37 0.53 -2.80
C ARG A 168 14.15 1.19 -4.15
N ILE A 169 14.16 2.51 -4.19
CA ILE A 169 14.07 3.31 -5.41
C ILE A 169 15.22 2.97 -6.37
N ASP A 170 16.45 2.82 -5.86
CA ASP A 170 17.60 2.45 -6.69
C ASP A 170 17.47 1.03 -7.25
N GLN A 171 16.83 0.11 -6.53
CA GLN A 171 16.50 -1.22 -7.06
C GLN A 171 15.49 -1.13 -8.22
N TRP A 172 14.45 -0.28 -8.10
CA TRP A 172 13.49 -0.05 -9.18
C TRP A 172 14.15 0.56 -10.42
N ARG A 173 15.06 1.53 -10.24
CA ARG A 173 15.85 2.10 -11.34
C ARG A 173 16.75 1.06 -12.00
N SER A 174 17.42 0.24 -11.20
CA SER A 174 18.30 -0.84 -11.70
C SER A 174 17.53 -1.95 -12.43
N ALA A 175 16.25 -2.09 -12.16
CA ALA A 175 15.35 -3.01 -12.86
C ALA A 175 14.74 -2.43 -14.15
N GLY A 176 15.13 -1.19 -14.56
CA GLY A 176 14.72 -0.57 -15.81
C GLY A 176 13.56 0.42 -15.71
N PHE A 177 13.00 0.65 -14.51
CA PHE A 177 11.91 1.62 -14.34
C PHE A 177 12.43 3.06 -14.33
N ALA A 178 11.69 3.97 -15.00
CA ALA A 178 11.90 5.41 -14.89
C ALA A 178 11.26 5.91 -13.58
N VAL A 179 12.07 6.13 -12.53
CA VAL A 179 11.56 6.49 -11.20
C VAL A 179 11.73 7.96 -10.91
N LEU A 180 10.60 8.68 -10.78
CA LEU A 180 10.51 10.00 -10.17
C LEU A 180 10.24 9.82 -8.67
N ALA A 181 11.18 10.22 -7.83
CA ALA A 181 11.03 10.15 -6.38
C ALA A 181 11.08 11.56 -5.78
N THR A 182 10.03 11.97 -5.10
CA THR A 182 9.88 13.33 -4.60
C THR A 182 9.36 13.32 -3.16
N PRO A 183 10.08 13.95 -2.22
CA PRO A 183 9.49 14.30 -0.92
C PRO A 183 8.48 15.43 -1.15
N VAL A 184 7.31 15.33 -0.54
CA VAL A 184 6.23 16.30 -0.67
C VAL A 184 5.85 16.82 0.71
N GLU A 185 5.70 18.12 0.85
CA GLU A 185 5.19 18.69 2.10
C GLU A 185 3.70 18.42 2.21
N GLY A 186 3.29 17.90 3.37
CA GLY A 186 1.89 17.63 3.66
C GLY A 186 1.69 16.77 4.91
N PRO A 187 0.46 16.73 5.40
CA PRO A 187 0.09 15.93 6.57
C PRO A 187 0.00 14.44 6.23
N ALA A 188 0.14 13.62 7.27
CA ALA A 188 -0.12 12.19 7.18
C ALA A 188 -1.64 11.92 7.26
N PHE A 189 -2.40 12.39 6.26
CA PHE A 189 -3.87 12.42 6.24
C PHE A 189 -4.53 11.05 6.49
N TRP A 190 -3.83 9.95 6.26
CA TRP A 190 -4.32 8.59 6.57
C TRP A 190 -4.25 8.23 8.06
N GLN A 191 -3.74 9.11 8.93
CA GLN A 191 -3.60 8.89 10.38
C GLN A 191 -4.44 9.88 11.19
N THR A 192 -5.10 10.82 10.55
CA THR A 192 -5.88 11.87 11.19
C THR A 192 -7.35 11.45 11.37
N SER A 193 -7.97 11.89 12.43
CA SER A 193 -9.41 11.69 12.68
C SER A 193 -10.28 12.71 11.92
N GLU A 194 -9.69 13.83 11.55
CA GLU A 194 -10.32 14.86 10.73
C GLU A 194 -9.81 14.77 9.30
N ILE A 195 -10.60 15.25 8.35
CA ILE A 195 -10.20 15.26 6.93
C ILE A 195 -9.11 16.32 6.77
N GLU A 196 -7.93 15.88 6.40
CA GLU A 196 -6.81 16.74 6.00
C GLU A 196 -6.51 16.58 4.51
N GLU A 197 -6.20 17.68 3.87
CA GLU A 197 -5.87 17.70 2.44
C GLU A 197 -4.36 17.79 2.23
N ALA A 198 -3.88 17.16 1.16
CA ALA A 198 -2.49 17.22 0.71
C ALA A 198 -2.40 17.75 -0.72
N PRO A 199 -2.69 19.04 -0.96
CA PRO A 199 -2.79 19.59 -2.33
C PRO A 199 -1.48 19.47 -3.11
N GLN A 200 -0.32 19.63 -2.48
CA GLN A 200 0.97 19.47 -3.14
C GLN A 200 1.21 18.03 -3.62
N LEU A 201 0.69 17.02 -2.90
CA LEU A 201 0.76 15.63 -3.33
C LEU A 201 -0.07 15.40 -4.59
N ILE A 202 -1.27 15.98 -4.65
CA ILE A 202 -2.14 15.91 -5.83
C ILE A 202 -1.49 16.60 -7.02
N GLU A 203 -0.97 17.81 -6.84
CA GLU A 203 -0.27 18.57 -7.89
C GLU A 203 0.95 17.82 -8.43
N SER A 204 1.78 17.27 -7.53
CA SER A 204 2.95 16.47 -7.89
C SER A 204 2.57 15.20 -8.65
N THR A 205 1.48 14.56 -8.24
CA THR A 205 0.94 13.38 -8.92
C THR A 205 0.47 13.72 -10.33
N LEU A 206 -0.30 14.78 -10.48
CA LEU A 206 -0.77 15.24 -11.79
C LEU A 206 0.38 15.63 -12.71
N ALA A 207 1.42 16.28 -12.18
CA ALA A 207 2.62 16.59 -12.94
C ALA A 207 3.34 15.33 -13.44
N ALA A 208 3.50 14.32 -12.58
CA ALA A 208 4.14 13.06 -12.94
C ALA A 208 3.39 12.33 -14.06
N VAL A 209 2.06 12.13 -13.91
CA VAL A 209 1.27 11.38 -14.91
C VAL A 209 1.13 12.12 -16.24
N ARG A 210 1.16 13.46 -16.25
CA ARG A 210 1.19 14.25 -17.49
C ARG A 210 2.50 14.09 -18.25
N PHE A 211 3.59 13.88 -17.54
CA PHE A 211 4.90 13.66 -18.14
C PHE A 211 5.02 12.29 -18.82
N TRP A 212 4.17 11.32 -18.47
CA TRP A 212 4.17 9.97 -19.04
C TRP A 212 3.37 9.86 -20.35
N GLN A 213 2.64 10.91 -20.74
CA GLN A 213 1.89 11.00 -22.00
C GLN A 213 2.79 11.50 -23.14
#